data_5d19b8e2840c3897fc1ad1253837a8a1
#
_entry.id   5d19b8e2840c3897fc1ad1253837a8a1
#
_cell.length_a   1.000
_cell.length_b   1.000
_cell.length_c   1.000
_cell.angle_alpha   90.00
_cell.angle_beta   90.00
_cell.angle_gamma   90.00
#
_symmetry.space_group_name_H-M   'P 1'
#
loop_
_entity.id
_entity.type
_entity.pdbx_description
1 polymer ?
#
loop_
_entity_poly.entity_id
_entity_poly.type
_entity_poly.pdbx_seq_one_letter_code
_entity_poly.pdbx_strand_id
1 'polypeptide(L)'
;MITGIDHFVLTVRSVEASCAFFERALGLARVDSPGRPTALTFGGQKINLHQSDRPFAPKAAAPTPGAGDFCLVSAEPIEALAARLAAMSVAVELGPVEREGARGPMRSIYFRDPDGNLVEVSCYPDRS
;
A
#
# COMPACT_ATOMS: atom_id res chain seq x y z
N MET A 1 -2.45 3.55 25.95
CA MET A 1 -3.49 3.10 24.97
C MET A 1 -2.96 3.24 23.56
N ILE A 2 -3.33 2.35 22.70
CA ILE A 2 -2.96 2.42 21.27
C ILE A 2 -3.80 3.50 20.60
N THR A 3 -3.17 4.34 19.76
CA THR A 3 -3.84 5.44 19.08
C THR A 3 -3.91 5.30 17.57
N GLY A 4 -3.16 4.38 16.98
CA GLY A 4 -3.18 4.19 15.53
C GLY A 4 -2.05 3.29 15.06
N ILE A 5 -1.93 3.20 13.74
CA ILE A 5 -0.82 2.50 13.08
C ILE A 5 0.23 3.55 12.72
N ASP A 6 1.49 3.30 13.05
CA ASP A 6 2.62 4.15 12.64
C ASP A 6 3.12 3.70 11.26
N HIS A 7 3.47 2.43 11.16
CA HIS A 7 3.93 1.83 9.92
C HIS A 7 3.70 0.33 9.94
N PHE A 8 3.80 -0.28 8.79
CA PHE A 8 3.88 -1.73 8.66
C PHE A 8 4.97 -2.06 7.65
N VAL A 9 5.35 -3.34 7.60
CA VAL A 9 6.46 -3.81 6.79
C VAL A 9 5.94 -4.71 5.68
N LEU A 10 6.40 -4.47 4.45
CA LEU A 10 6.26 -5.42 3.35
C LEU A 10 7.61 -6.02 3.06
N THR A 11 7.67 -7.34 3.02
CA THR A 11 8.82 -8.05 2.47
C THR A 11 8.63 -8.15 0.97
N VAL A 12 9.60 -7.67 0.21
CA VAL A 12 9.49 -7.53 -1.24
C VAL A 12 10.69 -8.19 -1.93
N ARG A 13 10.49 -8.63 -3.18
CA ARG A 13 11.59 -9.19 -3.96
C ARG A 13 12.55 -8.11 -4.42
N SER A 14 12.02 -6.93 -4.76
CA SER A 14 12.80 -5.80 -5.24
C SER A 14 12.26 -4.51 -4.65
N VAL A 15 13.06 -3.86 -3.80
CA VAL A 15 12.73 -2.54 -3.26
C VAL A 15 12.53 -1.52 -4.39
N GLU A 16 13.38 -1.57 -5.43
CA GLU A 16 13.27 -0.65 -6.56
C GLU A 16 11.96 -0.81 -7.32
N ALA A 17 11.54 -2.05 -7.60
CA ALA A 17 10.29 -2.32 -8.30
C ALA A 17 9.08 -1.88 -7.47
N SER A 18 9.11 -2.14 -6.16
CA SER A 18 8.02 -1.73 -5.26
C SER A 18 7.92 -0.22 -5.16
N CYS A 19 9.03 0.47 -5.00
CA CYS A 19 9.03 1.94 -4.97
C CYS A 19 8.48 2.53 -6.26
N ALA A 20 8.97 2.07 -7.41
CA ALA A 20 8.50 2.56 -8.70
C ALA A 20 6.99 2.37 -8.86
N PHE A 21 6.49 1.21 -8.45
CA PHE A 21 5.06 0.90 -8.52
C PHE A 21 4.22 1.82 -7.63
N PHE A 22 4.55 1.89 -6.35
CA PHE A 22 3.75 2.66 -5.40
C PHE A 22 3.86 4.17 -5.60
N GLU A 23 5.01 4.67 -6.02
CA GLU A 23 5.16 6.08 -6.38
C GLU A 23 4.24 6.42 -7.55
N ARG A 24 4.22 5.57 -8.58
CA ARG A 24 3.44 5.80 -9.78
C ARG A 24 1.95 5.58 -9.56
N ALA A 25 1.59 4.49 -8.88
CA ALA A 25 0.18 4.13 -8.67
C ALA A 25 -0.51 5.02 -7.64
N LEU A 26 0.16 5.29 -6.52
CA LEU A 26 -0.45 5.91 -5.35
C LEU A 26 0.19 7.22 -4.93
N GLY A 27 1.27 7.65 -5.58
CA GLY A 27 1.95 8.89 -5.23
C GLY A 27 2.67 8.84 -3.89
N LEU A 28 3.05 7.64 -3.41
CA LEU A 28 3.80 7.52 -2.18
C LEU A 28 5.22 8.06 -2.37
N ALA A 29 5.79 8.65 -1.33
CA ALA A 29 7.12 9.25 -1.39
C ALA A 29 8.17 8.31 -0.83
N ARG A 30 9.19 8.00 -1.64
CA ARG A 30 10.32 7.18 -1.22
C ARG A 30 11.24 7.95 -0.29
N VAL A 31 11.65 7.32 0.81
CA VAL A 31 12.63 7.88 1.74
C VAL A 31 13.69 6.82 2.02
N ASP A 32 14.94 7.15 1.77
CA ASP A 32 16.11 6.33 2.10
C ASP A 32 16.90 7.00 3.21
N SER A 33 17.30 6.22 4.20
CA SER A 33 18.11 6.70 5.32
C SER A 33 19.21 5.70 5.64
N PRO A 34 20.43 6.13 5.95
CA PRO A 34 21.54 5.21 6.24
C PRO A 34 21.20 4.25 7.38
N GLY A 35 21.45 2.96 7.18
CA GLY A 35 21.24 1.93 8.19
C GLY A 35 19.79 1.61 8.49
N ARG A 36 18.85 2.09 7.68
CA ARG A 36 17.41 1.87 7.87
C ARG A 36 16.78 1.30 6.60
N PRO A 37 15.64 0.59 6.72
CA PRO A 37 14.91 0.15 5.54
C PRO A 37 14.43 1.35 4.72
N THR A 38 14.38 1.18 3.42
CA THR A 38 13.68 2.13 2.54
C THR A 38 12.22 2.21 2.95
N ALA A 39 11.66 3.40 2.96
CA ALA A 39 10.27 3.61 3.33
C ALA A 39 9.51 4.32 2.22
N LEU A 40 8.23 4.02 2.14
CA LEU A 40 7.25 4.75 1.32
C LEU A 40 6.34 5.50 2.29
N THR A 41 6.34 6.83 2.20
CA THR A 41 5.62 7.68 3.16
C THR A 41 4.34 8.23 2.57
N PHE A 42 3.34 8.40 3.42
CA PHE A 42 2.06 9.03 3.09
C PHE A 42 1.41 9.54 4.36
N GLY A 43 0.97 10.78 4.36
CA GLY A 43 0.43 11.40 5.57
C GLY A 43 1.45 11.29 6.71
N GLY A 44 0.99 10.92 7.89
CA GLY A 44 1.85 10.68 9.04
C GLY A 44 2.28 9.22 9.21
N GLN A 45 2.18 8.40 8.17
CA GLN A 45 2.44 6.96 8.21
C GLN A 45 3.41 6.56 7.10
N LYS A 46 3.84 5.31 7.13
CA LYS A 46 4.74 4.79 6.10
C LYS A 46 4.64 3.27 5.97
N ILE A 47 5.17 2.76 4.88
CA ILE A 47 5.43 1.34 4.66
C ILE A 47 6.94 1.17 4.59
N ASN A 48 7.52 0.37 5.51
CA ASN A 48 8.91 -0.02 5.41
C ASN A 48 9.03 -1.21 4.46
N LEU A 49 10.04 -1.19 3.60
CA LEU A 49 10.28 -2.27 2.65
C LEU A 49 11.51 -3.06 3.07
N HIS A 50 11.34 -4.38 3.25
CA HIS A 50 12.43 -5.30 3.50
C HIS A 50 12.64 -6.16 2.27
N GLN A 51 13.85 -6.12 1.68
CA GLN A 51 14.13 -6.96 0.53
C GLN A 51 14.38 -8.40 1.00
N SER A 52 13.72 -9.36 0.38
CA SER A 52 13.69 -10.75 0.85
C SER A 52 15.06 -11.42 0.89
N ASP A 53 15.97 -11.04 -0.01
CA ASP A 53 17.34 -11.58 -0.05
C ASP A 53 18.34 -10.78 0.79
N ARG A 54 17.89 -9.75 1.51
CA ARG A 54 18.68 -8.94 2.43
C ARG A 54 17.89 -8.69 3.70
N PRO A 55 17.71 -9.70 4.55
CA PRO A 55 16.87 -9.59 5.74
C PRO A 55 17.31 -8.43 6.65
N PHE A 56 16.33 -7.73 7.19
CA PHE A 56 16.54 -6.63 8.13
C PHE A 56 15.87 -6.99 9.45
N ALA A 57 16.66 -7.29 10.48
CA ALA A 57 16.13 -7.70 11.78
C ALA A 57 15.89 -6.50 12.69
N PRO A 58 14.90 -6.52 13.60
CA PRO A 58 13.93 -7.60 13.79
C PRO A 58 12.90 -7.65 12.66
N LYS A 59 12.33 -8.81 12.44
CA LYS A 59 11.40 -9.05 11.33
C LYS A 59 10.32 -10.07 11.76
N ALA A 60 9.29 -10.19 10.92
CA ALA A 60 8.25 -11.20 11.13
C ALA A 60 8.84 -12.62 11.07
N ALA A 61 8.17 -13.58 11.70
CA ALA A 61 8.60 -14.97 11.71
C ALA A 61 8.60 -15.60 10.31
N ALA A 62 7.65 -15.19 9.45
CA ALA A 62 7.53 -15.69 8.09
C ALA A 62 7.43 -14.52 7.10
N PRO A 63 8.52 -13.75 6.93
CA PRO A 63 8.51 -12.58 6.05
C PRO A 63 8.57 -13.03 4.60
N THR A 64 7.41 -13.05 3.95
CA THR A 64 7.26 -13.65 2.62
C THR A 64 6.71 -12.63 1.64
N PRO A 65 7.35 -12.43 0.46
CA PRO A 65 6.78 -11.59 -0.60
C PRO A 65 5.40 -12.12 -1.01
N GLY A 66 4.44 -11.19 -1.17
CA GLY A 66 3.08 -11.55 -1.56
C GLY A 66 2.14 -11.92 -0.42
N ALA A 67 2.59 -11.88 0.82
CA ALA A 67 1.75 -12.17 1.99
C ALA A 67 0.98 -10.96 2.51
N GLY A 68 1.23 -9.77 1.99
CA GLY A 68 0.56 -8.56 2.44
C GLY A 68 -0.88 -8.45 1.94
N ASP A 69 -1.74 -7.93 2.81
CA ASP A 69 -3.15 -7.68 2.52
C ASP A 69 -3.57 -6.50 3.38
N PHE A 70 -3.75 -5.33 2.75
CA PHE A 70 -3.96 -4.11 3.51
C PHE A 70 -4.80 -3.10 2.73
N CYS A 71 -5.36 -2.14 3.46
CA CYS A 71 -6.19 -1.09 2.90
C CYS A 71 -5.61 0.28 3.22
N LEU A 72 -5.50 1.11 2.19
CA LEU A 72 -5.10 2.50 2.31
C LEU A 72 -6.30 3.39 2.01
N VAL A 73 -6.42 4.50 2.73
CA VAL A 73 -7.50 5.45 2.54
C VAL A 73 -7.02 6.56 1.60
N SER A 74 -7.81 6.85 0.59
CA SER A 74 -7.50 7.88 -0.41
C SER A 74 -8.39 9.09 -0.24
N ALA A 75 -7.82 10.28 -0.46
CA ALA A 75 -8.59 11.51 -0.59
C ALA A 75 -9.05 11.75 -2.03
N GLU A 76 -8.44 11.08 -3.00
CA GLU A 76 -8.91 11.20 -4.38
C GLU A 76 -10.04 10.20 -4.68
N PRO A 77 -10.93 10.51 -5.63
CA PRO A 77 -11.98 9.57 -6.02
C PRO A 77 -11.41 8.24 -6.52
N ILE A 78 -12.08 7.14 -6.19
CA ILE A 78 -11.68 5.80 -6.60
C ILE A 78 -11.61 5.69 -8.14
N GLU A 79 -12.50 6.37 -8.84
CA GLU A 79 -12.55 6.37 -10.31
C GLU A 79 -11.26 6.94 -10.91
N ALA A 80 -10.67 7.96 -10.29
CA ALA A 80 -9.40 8.54 -10.75
C ALA A 80 -8.25 7.55 -10.59
N LEU A 81 -8.21 6.83 -9.48
CA LEU A 81 -7.22 5.78 -9.26
C LEU A 81 -7.42 4.64 -10.26
N ALA A 82 -8.66 4.21 -10.48
CA ALA A 82 -8.94 3.14 -11.44
C ALA A 82 -8.45 3.51 -12.85
N ALA A 83 -8.66 4.76 -13.27
CA ALA A 83 -8.17 5.24 -14.56
C ALA A 83 -6.64 5.24 -14.64
N ARG A 84 -5.96 5.62 -13.56
CA ARG A 84 -4.49 5.61 -13.51
C ARG A 84 -3.93 4.20 -13.56
N LEU A 85 -4.54 3.26 -12.83
CA LEU A 85 -4.14 1.86 -12.88
C LEU A 85 -4.32 1.27 -14.28
N ALA A 86 -5.42 1.59 -14.95
CA ALA A 86 -5.65 1.15 -16.32
C ALA A 86 -4.56 1.69 -17.25
N ALA A 87 -4.17 2.96 -17.10
CA ALA A 87 -3.09 3.56 -17.89
C ALA A 87 -1.72 2.90 -17.62
N MET A 88 -1.54 2.30 -16.45
CA MET A 88 -0.34 1.55 -16.09
C MET A 88 -0.42 0.08 -16.49
N SER A 89 -1.51 -0.34 -17.13
CA SER A 89 -1.80 -1.75 -17.44
C SER A 89 -1.87 -2.62 -16.18
N VAL A 90 -2.33 -2.07 -15.08
CA VAL A 90 -2.58 -2.78 -13.83
C VAL A 90 -4.06 -3.11 -13.73
N ALA A 91 -4.38 -4.40 -13.62
CA ALA A 91 -5.75 -4.85 -13.53
C ALA A 91 -6.36 -4.51 -12.16
N VAL A 92 -7.57 -3.95 -12.16
CA VAL A 92 -8.40 -3.90 -10.96
C VAL A 92 -9.05 -5.26 -10.80
N GLU A 93 -8.67 -5.98 -9.74
CA GLU A 93 -9.17 -7.34 -9.51
C GLU A 93 -10.63 -7.35 -9.09
N LEU A 94 -11.03 -6.35 -8.30
CA LEU A 94 -12.39 -6.22 -7.81
C LEU A 94 -12.66 -4.74 -7.54
N GLY A 95 -13.83 -4.28 -7.92
CA GLY A 95 -14.30 -2.94 -7.58
C GLY A 95 -14.51 -2.02 -8.79
N PRO A 96 -15.07 -0.84 -8.54
CA PRO A 96 -15.48 -0.29 -7.24
C PRO A 96 -16.59 -1.09 -6.57
N VAL A 97 -16.41 -1.37 -5.28
CA VAL A 97 -17.40 -2.09 -4.46
C VAL A 97 -17.56 -1.39 -3.12
N GLU A 98 -18.71 -1.57 -2.50
CA GLU A 98 -18.93 -1.09 -1.14
C GLU A 98 -18.33 -2.05 -0.13
N ARG A 99 -17.69 -1.48 0.90
CA ARG A 99 -17.08 -2.21 2.01
C ARG A 99 -17.36 -1.49 3.31
N GLU A 100 -17.25 -2.23 4.39
CA GLU A 100 -17.33 -1.67 5.74
C GLU A 100 -15.92 -1.47 6.26
N GLY A 101 -15.53 -0.22 6.41
CA GLY A 101 -14.24 0.14 6.97
C GLY A 101 -14.31 0.36 8.47
N ALA A 102 -13.17 0.69 9.08
CA ALA A 102 -13.11 0.93 10.52
C ALA A 102 -13.98 2.11 10.98
N ARG A 103 -14.27 3.04 10.07
CA ARG A 103 -15.06 4.25 10.37
C ARG A 103 -16.42 4.25 9.67
N GLY A 104 -16.84 3.13 9.09
CA GLY A 104 -18.12 2.99 8.43
C GLY A 104 -18.02 2.65 6.95
N PRO A 105 -19.11 2.86 6.18
CA PRO A 105 -19.13 2.49 4.77
C PRO A 105 -18.11 3.25 3.93
N MET A 106 -17.48 2.56 3.00
CA MET A 106 -16.50 3.11 2.06
C MET A 106 -16.61 2.41 0.72
N ARG A 107 -16.05 3.02 -0.33
CA ARG A 107 -15.94 2.41 -1.66
C ARG A 107 -14.50 2.04 -1.91
N SER A 108 -14.29 0.84 -2.43
CA SER A 108 -12.95 0.26 -2.54
C SER A 108 -12.70 -0.32 -3.92
N ILE A 109 -11.43 -0.31 -4.32
CA ILE A 109 -10.91 -1.14 -5.40
C ILE A 109 -9.73 -1.95 -4.89
N TYR A 110 -9.52 -3.11 -5.51
CA TYR A 110 -8.47 -4.06 -5.16
C TYR A 110 -7.58 -4.32 -6.35
N PHE A 111 -6.28 -4.33 -6.13
CA PHE A 111 -5.30 -4.67 -7.16
C PHE A 111 -4.07 -5.31 -6.52
N ARG A 112 -3.14 -5.80 -7.35
CA ARG A 112 -1.93 -6.46 -6.87
C ARG A 112 -0.72 -5.59 -7.13
N ASP A 113 0.19 -5.58 -6.16
CA ASP A 113 1.51 -4.97 -6.33
C ASP A 113 2.47 -5.95 -7.05
N PRO A 114 3.74 -5.56 -7.32
CA PRO A 114 4.67 -6.44 -8.05
C PRO A 114 4.93 -7.79 -7.40
N ASP A 115 4.75 -7.92 -6.08
CA ASP A 115 4.95 -9.18 -5.36
C ASP A 115 3.67 -10.01 -5.23
N GLY A 116 2.52 -9.48 -5.67
CA GLY A 116 1.24 -10.13 -5.51
C GLY A 116 0.54 -9.80 -4.19
N ASN A 117 1.04 -8.82 -3.43
CA ASN A 117 0.32 -8.33 -2.26
C ASN A 117 -1.03 -7.77 -2.67
N LEU A 118 -2.06 -8.05 -1.88
CA LEU A 118 -3.39 -7.50 -2.13
C LEU A 118 -3.46 -6.08 -1.57
N VAL A 119 -3.67 -5.13 -2.46
CA VAL A 119 -3.80 -3.72 -2.08
C VAL A 119 -5.25 -3.31 -2.28
N GLU A 120 -5.88 -2.89 -1.20
CA GLU A 120 -7.19 -2.24 -1.25
C GLU A 120 -6.97 -0.75 -1.07
N VAL A 121 -7.63 0.06 -1.90
CA VAL A 121 -7.67 1.52 -1.70
C VAL A 121 -9.12 1.93 -1.62
N SER A 122 -9.43 2.73 -0.61
CA SER A 122 -10.80 3.07 -0.26
C SER A 122 -10.98 4.57 -0.08
N CYS A 123 -12.18 5.04 -0.41
CA CYS A 123 -12.62 6.39 -0.10
C CYS A 123 -13.83 6.32 0.81
N TYR A 124 -13.80 7.10 1.88
CA TYR A 124 -15.00 7.36 2.68
C TYR A 124 -15.85 8.42 2.00
N PRO A 125 -17.16 8.41 2.18
CA PRO A 125 -18.01 9.47 1.65
C PRO A 125 -17.58 10.83 2.20
N ASP A 126 -17.73 11.87 1.37
CA ASP A 126 -17.53 13.24 1.81
C ASP A 126 -18.54 13.55 2.91
N ARG A 127 -18.07 14.18 3.98
CA ARG A 127 -18.89 14.52 5.14
C ARG A 127 -19.10 16.01 5.30
N SER A 128 -18.81 16.75 4.27
CA SER A 128 -19.04 18.19 4.26
C SER A 128 -20.51 18.57 4.50
#